data_700d0e0df183151c173e1e2272e4a84e
#
_entry.id   700d0e0df183151c173e1e2272e4a84e
#
_cell.length_a   1.000
_cell.length_b   1.000
_cell.length_c   1.000
_cell.angle_alpha   90.00
_cell.angle_beta   90.00
_cell.angle_gamma   90.00
#
_symmetry.space_group_name_H-M   'P 1'
#
loop_
_entity.id
_entity.type
_entity.pdbx_description
1 polymer ?
#
loop_
_entity_poly.entity_id
_entity_poly.type
_entity_poly.pdbx_seq_one_letter_code
_entity_poly.pdbx_strand_id
1 'polypeptide(L)'
;MRAYLAEFLADPRVVELPRWLWLPILYGVVLRKRPAQSAAKYAKVWMPEGSPLAVHTAKQARLLREATGLPVEYAMRYGEPSIAGALRKLPAKVRVVPLYPQYSSSTTASALDA
;
A
#
# COMPACT_ATOMS: atom_id res chain seq x y z
N MET A 1 -6.21 -4.46 -9.37
CA MET A 1 -7.04 -4.92 -8.25
C MET A 1 -6.64 -6.31 -7.74
N ARG A 2 -6.56 -7.36 -8.58
CA ARG A 2 -6.20 -8.72 -8.12
C ARG A 2 -4.83 -8.80 -7.45
N ALA A 3 -3.79 -8.20 -8.04
CA ALA A 3 -2.44 -8.15 -7.46
C ALA A 3 -2.45 -7.45 -6.09
N TYR A 4 -3.08 -6.28 -5.99
CA TYR A 4 -3.24 -5.55 -4.74
C TYR A 4 -3.92 -6.40 -3.65
N LEU A 5 -5.04 -7.06 -3.97
CA LEU A 5 -5.74 -7.93 -3.02
C LEU A 5 -4.92 -9.15 -2.62
N ALA A 6 -4.10 -9.69 -3.53
CA ALA A 6 -3.21 -10.79 -3.22
C ALA A 6 -2.15 -10.38 -2.19
N GLU A 7 -1.48 -9.26 -2.40
CA GLU A 7 -0.49 -8.72 -1.45
C GLU A 7 -1.13 -8.37 -0.11
N PHE A 8 -2.24 -7.64 -0.13
CA PHE A 8 -2.94 -7.21 1.08
C PHE A 8 -3.44 -8.37 1.93
N LEU A 9 -4.11 -9.36 1.33
CA LEU A 9 -4.68 -10.50 2.04
C LEU A 9 -3.66 -11.61 2.35
N ALA A 10 -2.49 -11.60 1.72
CA ALA A 10 -1.40 -12.49 2.07
C ALA A 10 -0.52 -11.96 3.21
N ASP A 11 -0.69 -10.71 3.63
CA ASP A 11 0.04 -10.13 4.75
C ASP A 11 -0.41 -10.78 6.07
N PRO A 12 0.51 -11.43 6.82
CA PRO A 12 0.17 -12.09 8.08
C PRO A 12 -0.29 -11.12 9.17
N ARG A 13 0.02 -9.83 9.06
CA ARG A 13 -0.48 -8.80 9.97
C ARG A 13 -1.91 -8.34 9.66
N VAL A 14 -2.41 -8.65 8.46
CA VAL A 14 -3.79 -8.34 8.04
C VAL A 14 -4.70 -9.54 8.28
N VAL A 15 -4.23 -10.73 7.94
CA VAL A 15 -4.97 -11.98 8.13
C VAL A 15 -4.14 -12.91 9.01
N GLU A 16 -4.50 -13.00 10.28
CA GLU A 16 -3.81 -13.77 11.32
C GLU A 16 -4.21 -15.26 11.30
N LEU A 17 -4.27 -15.87 10.13
CA LEU A 17 -4.53 -17.29 9.95
C LEU A 17 -3.26 -18.03 9.54
N PRO A 18 -3.12 -19.31 9.91
CA PRO A 18 -2.00 -20.14 9.44
C PRO A 18 -1.90 -20.10 7.91
N ARG A 19 -0.72 -19.78 7.38
CA ARG A 19 -0.51 -19.58 5.93
C ARG A 19 -0.89 -20.80 5.10
N TRP A 20 -0.61 -22.00 5.61
CA TRP A 20 -0.92 -23.25 4.92
C TRP A 20 -2.44 -23.47 4.73
N LEU A 21 -3.26 -22.94 5.63
CA LEU A 21 -4.72 -22.97 5.54
C LEU A 21 -5.26 -21.81 4.69
N TRP A 22 -4.73 -20.62 4.91
CA TRP A 22 -5.26 -19.40 4.28
C TRP A 22 -4.90 -19.25 2.81
N LEU A 23 -3.65 -19.53 2.41
CA LEU A 23 -3.20 -19.33 1.03
C LEU A 23 -4.00 -20.11 -0.02
N PRO A 24 -4.36 -21.39 0.19
CA PRO A 24 -5.22 -22.11 -0.75
C PRO A 24 -6.60 -21.46 -0.90
N ILE A 25 -7.19 -20.99 0.21
CA ILE A 25 -8.49 -20.30 0.20
C ILE A 25 -8.38 -18.96 -0.52
N LEU A 26 -7.33 -18.20 -0.25
CA LEU A 26 -7.07 -16.91 -0.87
C LEU A 26 -6.98 -17.05 -2.40
N TYR A 27 -6.09 -17.91 -2.89
CA TYR A 27 -5.85 -18.05 -4.33
C TYR A 27 -6.95 -18.85 -5.05
N GLY A 28 -7.56 -19.85 -4.39
CA GLY A 28 -8.58 -20.71 -4.96
C GLY A 28 -9.97 -20.08 -5.03
N VAL A 29 -10.35 -19.32 -4.03
CA VAL A 29 -11.71 -18.79 -3.87
C VAL A 29 -11.76 -17.27 -3.88
N VAL A 30 -11.04 -16.63 -2.96
CA VAL A 30 -11.17 -15.19 -2.71
C VAL A 30 -10.74 -14.36 -3.91
N LEU A 31 -9.57 -14.64 -4.49
CA LEU A 31 -9.04 -13.91 -5.64
C LEU A 31 -9.72 -14.23 -6.97
N ARG A 32 -10.66 -15.17 -6.99
CA ARG A 32 -11.52 -15.42 -8.16
C ARG A 32 -12.77 -14.54 -8.16
N LYS A 33 -13.36 -14.29 -6.99
CA LYS A 33 -14.66 -13.60 -6.87
C LYS A 33 -14.52 -12.13 -6.43
N ARG A 34 -13.68 -11.84 -5.45
CA ARG A 34 -13.54 -10.50 -4.85
C ARG A 34 -12.98 -9.41 -5.75
N PRO A 35 -12.02 -9.66 -6.67
CA PRO A 35 -11.41 -8.59 -7.46
C PRO A 35 -12.40 -7.78 -8.29
N ALA A 36 -13.38 -8.43 -8.92
CA ALA A 36 -14.39 -7.75 -9.73
C ALA A 36 -15.32 -6.87 -8.87
N GLN A 37 -15.79 -7.40 -7.74
CA GLN A 37 -16.65 -6.66 -6.81
C GLN A 37 -15.93 -5.47 -6.18
N SER A 38 -14.66 -5.64 -5.78
CA SER A 38 -13.84 -4.56 -5.24
C SER A 38 -13.56 -3.51 -6.30
N ALA A 39 -13.21 -3.90 -7.52
CA ALA A 39 -12.97 -2.97 -8.63
C ALA A 39 -14.20 -2.10 -8.92
N ALA A 40 -15.39 -2.68 -8.92
CA ALA A 40 -16.64 -1.93 -9.14
C ALA A 40 -16.92 -0.90 -8.02
N LYS A 41 -16.55 -1.20 -6.78
CA LYS A 41 -16.68 -0.24 -5.67
C LYS A 41 -15.64 0.88 -5.78
N TYR A 42 -14.40 0.56 -6.05
CA TYR A 42 -13.32 1.55 -6.22
C TYR A 42 -13.53 2.45 -7.44
N ALA A 43 -14.10 1.92 -8.53
CA ALA A 43 -14.40 2.71 -9.73
C ALA A 43 -15.28 3.93 -9.45
N LYS A 44 -16.14 3.86 -8.42
CA LYS A 44 -17.04 4.97 -8.02
C LYS A 44 -16.30 6.18 -7.43
N VAL A 45 -15.11 5.98 -6.91
CA VAL A 45 -14.29 7.02 -6.27
C VAL A 45 -12.98 7.28 -7.00
N TRP A 46 -12.76 6.60 -8.13
CA TRP A 46 -11.54 6.73 -8.92
C TRP A 46 -11.49 8.08 -9.62
N MET A 47 -10.35 8.75 -9.52
CA MET A 47 -10.10 10.02 -10.20
C MET A 47 -9.51 9.78 -11.60
N PRO A 48 -9.60 10.76 -12.54
CA PRO A 48 -8.95 10.63 -13.84
C PRO A 48 -7.44 10.32 -13.76
N GLU A 49 -6.77 10.85 -12.77
CA GLU A 49 -5.33 10.69 -12.52
C GLU A 49 -4.97 9.41 -11.77
N GLY A 50 -5.95 8.69 -11.21
CA GLY A 50 -5.74 7.46 -10.46
C GLY A 50 -6.55 7.36 -9.17
N SER A 51 -6.09 6.50 -8.25
CA SER A 51 -6.76 6.40 -6.94
C SER A 51 -6.58 7.68 -6.12
N PRO A 52 -7.61 8.15 -5.40
CA PRO A 52 -7.50 9.33 -4.54
C PRO A 52 -6.32 9.26 -3.57
N LEU A 53 -6.08 8.09 -2.97
CA LEU A 53 -4.95 7.89 -2.06
C LEU A 53 -3.60 8.15 -2.78
N ALA A 54 -3.38 7.56 -3.95
CA ALA A 54 -2.13 7.73 -4.69
C ALA A 54 -1.93 9.18 -5.13
N VAL A 55 -2.98 9.81 -5.68
CA VAL A 55 -2.94 11.21 -6.16
C VAL A 55 -2.61 12.17 -5.01
N HIS A 56 -3.31 12.05 -3.89
CA HIS A 56 -3.09 12.94 -2.74
C HIS A 56 -1.74 12.68 -2.07
N THR A 57 -1.29 11.43 -1.93
CA THR A 57 0.03 11.11 -1.35
C THR A 57 1.16 11.66 -2.24
N ALA A 58 1.06 11.50 -3.55
CA ALA A 58 2.02 12.07 -4.50
C ALA A 58 2.09 13.61 -4.38
N LYS A 59 0.93 14.27 -4.28
CA LYS A 59 0.83 15.72 -4.08
C LYS A 59 1.47 16.16 -2.77
N GLN A 60 1.21 15.45 -1.67
CA GLN A 60 1.81 15.74 -0.36
C GLN A 60 3.35 15.60 -0.40
N ALA A 61 3.87 14.53 -1.01
CA ALA A 61 5.30 14.33 -1.15
C ALA A 61 5.97 15.46 -1.98
N ARG A 62 5.31 15.90 -3.07
CA ARG A 62 5.79 17.03 -3.87
C ARG A 62 5.83 18.33 -3.06
N LEU A 63 4.75 18.67 -2.37
CA LEU A 63 4.67 19.89 -1.55
C LEU A 63 5.69 19.86 -0.40
N LEU A 64 5.91 18.72 0.22
CA LEU A 64 6.90 18.56 1.27
C LEU A 64 8.33 18.74 0.73
N ARG A 65 8.62 18.20 -0.45
CA ARG A 65 9.91 18.41 -1.15
C ARG A 65 10.15 19.90 -1.45
N GLU A 66 9.14 20.59 -1.96
CA GLU A 66 9.20 22.04 -2.25
C GLU A 66 9.40 22.86 -0.98
N ALA A 67 8.71 22.52 0.10
CA ALA A 67 8.80 23.26 1.37
C ALA A 67 10.11 23.04 2.14
N THR A 68 10.70 21.86 2.04
CA THR A 68 11.90 21.49 2.84
C THR A 68 13.19 21.53 2.06
N GLY A 69 13.15 21.46 0.73
CA GLY A 69 14.34 21.28 -0.12
C GLY A 69 15.01 19.92 0.02
N LEU A 70 14.40 18.97 0.74
CA LEU A 70 14.94 17.63 0.95
C LEU A 70 14.44 16.65 -0.11
N PRO A 71 15.19 15.58 -0.42
CA PRO A 71 14.69 14.49 -1.22
C PRO A 71 13.55 13.77 -0.47
N VAL A 72 12.37 13.79 -1.06
CA VAL A 72 11.16 13.16 -0.50
C VAL A 72 10.58 12.21 -1.53
N GLU A 73 10.42 10.97 -1.15
CA GLU A 73 9.72 9.94 -1.95
C GLU A 73 8.48 9.45 -1.19
N TYR A 74 7.49 9.01 -1.92
CA TYR A 74 6.34 8.33 -1.35
C TYR A 74 6.29 6.87 -1.79
N ALA A 75 5.71 6.05 -0.99
CA ALA A 75 5.52 4.63 -1.30
C ALA A 75 4.16 4.14 -0.80
N MET A 76 3.67 3.10 -1.42
CA MET A 76 2.48 2.37 -1.00
C MET A 76 2.90 1.07 -0.29
N ARG A 77 2.17 0.72 0.77
CA ARG A 77 2.43 -0.56 1.44
C ARG A 77 2.14 -1.75 0.51
N TYR A 78 1.14 -1.62 -0.32
CA TYR A 78 0.74 -2.64 -1.31
C TYR A 78 0.66 -1.99 -2.69
N GLY A 79 1.22 -2.66 -3.70
CA GLY A 79 1.30 -2.14 -5.06
C GLY A 79 2.44 -1.14 -5.28
N GLU A 80 2.30 -0.29 -6.27
CA GLU A 80 3.34 0.66 -6.70
C GLU A 80 2.98 2.12 -6.37
N PRO A 81 4.01 2.97 -6.10
CA PRO A 81 5.43 2.63 -5.93
C PRO A 81 5.68 1.87 -4.64
N SER A 82 6.50 0.83 -4.71
CA SER A 82 6.81 -0.01 -3.55
C SER A 82 7.76 0.68 -2.56
N ILE A 83 7.71 0.28 -1.29
CA ILE A 83 8.61 0.81 -0.25
C ILE A 83 10.07 0.56 -0.62
N ALA A 84 10.42 -0.67 -1.00
CA ALA A 84 11.77 -1.00 -1.45
C ALA A 84 12.22 -0.19 -2.67
N GLY A 85 11.31 0.07 -3.63
CA GLY A 85 11.58 0.90 -4.79
C GLY A 85 11.86 2.36 -4.44
N ALA A 86 11.11 2.92 -3.50
CA ALA A 86 11.31 4.30 -3.03
C ALA A 86 12.61 4.44 -2.23
N LEU A 87 12.92 3.49 -1.35
CA LEU A 87 14.15 3.52 -0.54
C LEU A 87 15.43 3.50 -1.39
N ARG A 88 15.43 2.82 -2.54
CA ARG A 88 16.59 2.82 -3.45
C ARG A 88 16.92 4.18 -4.06
N LYS A 89 15.97 5.11 -4.07
CA LYS A 89 16.13 6.47 -4.61
C LYS A 89 16.62 7.47 -3.56
N LEU A 90 16.60 7.08 -2.30
CA LEU A 90 16.94 7.95 -1.17
C LEU A 90 18.34 7.65 -0.62
N PRO A 91 18.96 8.60 0.12
CA PRO A 91 20.22 8.33 0.81
C PRO A 91 20.05 7.25 1.88
N ALA A 92 21.18 6.67 2.35
CA ALA A 92 21.18 5.56 3.29
C ALA A 92 20.45 5.84 4.63
N LYS A 93 20.35 7.12 5.02
CA LYS A 93 19.64 7.53 6.24
C LYS A 93 18.36 8.25 5.87
N VAL A 94 17.23 7.64 6.15
CA VAL A 94 15.91 8.17 5.83
C VAL A 94 15.02 8.30 7.06
N ARG A 95 14.05 9.19 6.99
CA ARG A 95 12.95 9.28 7.95
C ARG A 95 11.68 8.75 7.28
N VAL A 96 11.10 7.70 7.85
CA VAL A 96 9.84 7.14 7.38
C VAL A 96 8.70 7.79 8.16
N VAL A 97 7.68 8.27 7.43
CA VAL A 97 6.48 8.89 8.01
C VAL A 97 5.25 8.11 7.53
N PRO A 98 4.72 7.18 8.30
CA PRO A 98 3.48 6.50 7.99
C PRO A 98 2.30 7.49 8.04
N LEU A 99 1.48 7.53 6.99
CA LEU A 99 0.33 8.44 6.89
C LEU A 99 -0.96 7.79 7.45
N TYR A 100 -0.84 6.93 8.42
CA TYR A 100 -1.98 6.38 9.14
C TYR A 100 -2.34 7.25 10.33
N PRO A 101 -3.63 7.39 10.66
CA PRO A 101 -4.07 8.27 11.77
C PRO A 101 -3.59 7.78 13.15
N GLN A 102 -3.30 6.48 13.27
CA GLN A 102 -2.80 5.86 14.49
C GLN A 102 -1.98 4.61 14.18
N TYR A 103 -1.16 4.19 15.13
CA TYR A 103 -0.42 2.95 15.04
C TYR A 103 -1.35 1.72 15.14
N SER A 104 -1.14 0.75 14.27
CA SER A 104 -1.68 -0.61 14.43
C SER A 104 -0.74 -1.64 13.79
N SER A 105 -0.91 -2.90 14.18
CA SER A 105 -0.12 -4.01 13.62
C SER A 105 -0.30 -4.14 12.10
N SER A 106 -1.53 -4.02 11.62
CA SER A 106 -1.88 -4.14 10.20
C SER A 106 -1.59 -2.89 9.36
N THR A 107 -1.15 -1.80 9.96
CA THR A 107 -0.84 -0.53 9.27
C THR A 107 0.64 -0.18 9.40
N THR A 108 1.02 0.55 10.44
CA THR A 108 2.39 1.04 10.61
C THR A 108 3.40 -0.09 10.75
N ALA A 109 3.10 -1.13 11.55
CA ALA A 109 4.04 -2.24 11.70
C ALA A 109 4.23 -3.02 10.39
N SER A 110 3.14 -3.28 9.64
CA SER A 110 3.23 -3.89 8.33
C SER A 110 4.07 -3.07 7.34
N ALA A 111 3.99 -1.73 7.39
CA ALA A 111 4.81 -0.86 6.56
C ALA A 111 6.31 -0.86 6.94
N LEU A 112 6.63 -1.06 8.22
CA LEU A 112 8.01 -1.17 8.69
C LEU A 112 8.67 -2.52 8.39
N ASP A 113 7.87 -3.57 8.22
CA ASP A 113 8.34 -4.91 7.88
C ASP A 113 8.61 -5.07 6.36
N ALA A 114 8.19 -4.11 5.55
CA ALA A 114 8.30 -4.17 4.09
C ALA A 114 9.62 -3.56 3.60
#